data_5d8391b7f466b4ae3a949077f1422d37
#
_entry.id   5d8391b7f466b4ae3a949077f1422d37
#
_cell.length_a   1.000
_cell.length_b   1.000
_cell.length_c   1.000
_cell.angle_alpha   90.00
_cell.angle_beta   90.00
_cell.angle_gamma   90.00
#
_symmetry.space_group_name_H-M   'P 1'
#
loop_
_entity.id
_entity.type
_entity.pdbx_description
1 polymer ?
#
loop_
_entity_poly.entity_id
_entity_poly.type
_entity_poly.pdbx_seq_one_letter_code
_entity_poly.pdbx_strand_id
1 'polypeptide(L)'
;MKKYFLFILLLMIFFGNAQAQLKVGDKVPSFQLQDQDGQTFDINTVLGKQPLVIYFYPKDETGGCTKEACSFRDSYEEFTKRGAKVIGISGDDVASHKSFAEHHRLPFTLLADKGNKVRKLFGVPRTFLIPGRVTYVVDKQGLITYVFNNLTDGPKHVTQALEALGRIKH
;
A
#
# COMPACT_ATOMS: atom_id res chain seq x y z
N MET A 1 -0.41 -42.85 -27.20
CA MET A 1 -1.40 -42.00 -26.50
C MET A 1 -1.05 -41.78 -25.03
N LYS A 2 -0.51 -42.74 -24.26
CA LYS A 2 -0.16 -42.55 -22.81
C LYS A 2 0.98 -41.56 -22.51
N LYS A 3 1.93 -41.34 -23.44
CA LYS A 3 3.10 -40.46 -23.24
C LYS A 3 2.74 -38.95 -23.29
N TYR A 4 1.70 -38.56 -24.01
CA TYR A 4 1.28 -37.15 -24.15
C TYR A 4 0.42 -36.70 -22.96
N PHE A 5 -0.25 -37.64 -22.29
CA PHE A 5 -1.07 -37.33 -21.12
C PHE A 5 -0.21 -36.92 -19.92
N LEU A 6 0.96 -37.51 -19.77
CA LEU A 6 1.91 -37.18 -18.69
C LEU A 6 2.55 -35.80 -18.89
N PHE A 7 2.74 -35.38 -20.16
CA PHE A 7 3.34 -34.09 -20.49
C PHE A 7 2.37 -32.92 -20.25
N ILE A 8 1.06 -33.13 -20.49
CA ILE A 8 0.02 -32.14 -20.21
C ILE A 8 -0.20 -31.98 -18.70
N LEU A 9 -0.09 -33.05 -17.92
CA LEU A 9 -0.20 -32.99 -16.45
C LEU A 9 0.96 -32.23 -15.81
N LEU A 10 2.16 -32.30 -16.39
CA LEU A 10 3.36 -31.61 -15.90
C LEU A 10 3.33 -30.09 -16.20
N LEU A 11 2.59 -29.67 -17.24
CA LEU A 11 2.46 -28.25 -17.60
C LEU A 11 1.50 -27.49 -16.68
N MET A 12 0.62 -28.19 -15.95
CA MET A 12 -0.38 -27.55 -15.04
C MET A 12 0.20 -27.14 -13.67
N ILE A 13 1.45 -27.49 -13.37
CA ILE A 13 2.03 -27.24 -12.03
C ILE A 13 2.74 -25.86 -11.94
N PHE A 14 2.89 -25.13 -13.04
CA PHE A 14 3.59 -23.84 -13.09
C PHE A 14 2.70 -22.59 -13.14
N PHE A 15 1.41 -22.69 -12.84
CA PHE A 15 0.64 -21.49 -12.54
C PHE A 15 1.01 -21.05 -11.12
N GLY A 16 2.12 -20.32 -10.99
CA GLY A 16 2.44 -19.60 -9.77
C GLY A 16 1.22 -18.77 -9.36
N ASN A 17 0.79 -18.91 -8.11
CA ASN A 17 -0.30 -18.13 -7.54
C ASN A 17 0.05 -16.63 -7.63
N ALA A 18 -0.29 -15.98 -8.73
CA ALA A 18 -0.33 -14.54 -8.80
C ALA A 18 -1.45 -14.10 -7.86
N GLN A 19 -1.08 -13.57 -6.69
CA GLN A 19 -2.06 -13.01 -5.76
C GLN A 19 -2.83 -11.92 -6.49
N ALA A 20 -4.15 -12.10 -6.60
CA ALA A 20 -5.01 -11.07 -7.20
C ALA A 20 -4.96 -9.79 -6.34
N GLN A 21 -5.03 -8.63 -6.99
CA GLN A 21 -5.09 -7.35 -6.29
C GLN A 21 -6.32 -7.31 -5.38
N LEU A 22 -6.12 -6.90 -4.12
CA LEU A 22 -7.22 -6.69 -3.19
C LEU A 22 -8.17 -5.62 -3.73
N LYS A 23 -9.46 -5.82 -3.52
CA LYS A 23 -10.56 -5.00 -4.04
C LYS A 23 -11.47 -4.52 -2.91
N VAL A 24 -12.40 -3.64 -3.26
CA VAL A 24 -13.45 -3.18 -2.35
C VAL A 24 -14.24 -4.36 -1.79
N GLY A 25 -14.42 -4.38 -0.49
CA GLY A 25 -15.07 -5.46 0.27
C GLY A 25 -14.11 -6.49 0.86
N ASP A 26 -12.85 -6.54 0.39
CA ASP A 26 -11.84 -7.43 0.98
C ASP A 26 -11.36 -6.89 2.34
N LYS A 27 -10.99 -7.81 3.24
CA LYS A 27 -10.34 -7.46 4.51
C LYS A 27 -8.85 -7.19 4.28
N VAL A 28 -8.33 -6.19 5.00
CA VAL A 28 -6.89 -5.96 5.06
C VAL A 28 -6.22 -7.16 5.74
N PRO A 29 -5.24 -7.81 5.10
CA PRO A 29 -4.52 -8.93 5.69
C PRO A 29 -3.63 -8.46 6.85
N SER A 30 -3.39 -9.37 7.81
CA SER A 30 -2.44 -9.12 8.90
C SER A 30 -1.00 -9.10 8.38
N PHE A 31 -0.22 -8.13 8.83
CA PHE A 31 1.22 -8.05 8.55
C PHE A 31 1.96 -7.23 9.60
N GLN A 32 3.28 -7.42 9.66
CA GLN A 32 4.20 -6.63 10.47
C GLN A 32 5.36 -6.18 9.59
N LEU A 33 5.75 -4.91 9.70
CA LEU A 33 6.91 -4.30 9.04
C LEU A 33 7.63 -3.37 10.02
N GLN A 34 8.88 -3.03 9.72
CA GLN A 34 9.57 -1.95 10.44
C GLN A 34 9.13 -0.59 9.87
N ASP A 35 8.93 0.38 10.75
CA ASP A 35 8.73 1.77 10.36
C ASP A 35 10.05 2.50 10.11
N GLN A 36 10.00 3.78 9.78
CA GLN A 36 11.15 4.64 9.50
C GLN A 36 12.09 4.83 10.71
N ASP A 37 11.63 4.52 11.93
CA ASP A 37 12.43 4.58 13.15
C ASP A 37 12.94 3.20 13.59
N GLY A 38 12.72 2.17 12.77
CA GLY A 38 13.12 0.79 13.02
C GLY A 38 12.25 0.05 14.02
N GLN A 39 11.11 0.65 14.42
CA GLN A 39 10.16 0.02 15.32
C GLN A 39 9.26 -0.96 14.56
N THR A 40 8.89 -2.07 15.20
CA THR A 40 7.94 -3.00 14.61
C THR A 40 6.54 -2.41 14.62
N PHE A 41 5.99 -2.17 13.44
CA PHE A 41 4.60 -1.78 13.24
C PHE A 41 3.76 -3.02 12.92
N ASP A 42 2.73 -3.28 13.74
CA ASP A 42 1.73 -4.32 13.50
C ASP A 42 0.43 -3.67 13.04
N ILE A 43 -0.04 -4.01 11.83
CA ILE A 43 -1.29 -3.47 11.29
C ILE A 43 -2.50 -3.76 12.19
N ASN A 44 -2.51 -4.88 12.91
CA ASN A 44 -3.60 -5.25 13.82
C ASN A 44 -3.75 -4.27 14.99
N THR A 45 -2.72 -3.49 15.31
CA THR A 45 -2.80 -2.48 16.37
C THR A 45 -3.67 -1.28 16.00
N VAL A 46 -3.94 -1.07 14.71
CA VAL A 46 -4.72 0.06 14.18
C VAL A 46 -5.99 -0.36 13.46
N LEU A 47 -6.05 -1.59 12.92
CA LEU A 47 -7.28 -2.15 12.36
C LEU A 47 -8.40 -2.20 13.40
N GLY A 48 -9.60 -1.85 12.99
CA GLY A 48 -10.76 -1.84 13.88
C GLY A 48 -10.87 -0.61 14.81
N LYS A 49 -9.87 0.27 14.81
CA LYS A 49 -9.85 1.46 15.70
C LYS A 49 -10.17 2.76 14.97
N GLN A 50 -9.70 2.88 13.74
CA GLN A 50 -9.81 4.09 12.92
C GLN A 50 -9.77 3.75 11.43
N PRO A 51 -10.27 4.62 10.54
CA PRO A 51 -10.05 4.48 9.12
C PRO A 51 -8.57 4.55 8.78
N LEU A 52 -8.14 3.83 7.75
CA LEU A 52 -6.76 3.85 7.28
C LEU A 52 -6.69 4.25 5.82
N VAL A 53 -5.63 4.96 5.45
CA VAL A 53 -5.20 5.19 4.08
C VAL A 53 -3.84 4.52 3.93
N ILE A 54 -3.79 3.41 3.21
CA ILE A 54 -2.58 2.63 2.97
C ILE A 54 -2.18 2.85 1.52
N TYR A 55 -1.03 3.48 1.27
CA TYR A 55 -0.56 3.67 -0.09
C TYR A 55 0.77 2.96 -0.35
N PHE A 56 0.81 2.23 -1.45
CA PHE A 56 2.02 1.61 -1.98
C PHE A 56 2.61 2.49 -3.07
N TYR A 57 3.89 2.76 -2.99
CA TYR A 57 4.61 3.57 -3.96
C TYR A 57 5.91 2.89 -4.41
N PRO A 58 6.45 3.24 -5.60
CA PRO A 58 7.62 2.58 -6.17
C PRO A 58 8.89 2.68 -5.34
N LYS A 59 9.30 3.91 -4.98
CA LYS A 59 10.61 4.15 -4.36
C LYS A 59 10.72 5.56 -3.78
N ASP A 60 11.41 5.68 -2.64
CA ASP A 60 11.80 6.95 -2.02
C ASP A 60 12.58 7.83 -2.98
N GLU A 61 12.54 9.15 -2.75
CA GLU A 61 13.30 10.19 -3.44
C GLU A 61 13.13 10.24 -4.97
N THR A 62 12.17 9.50 -5.55
CA THR A 62 11.82 9.65 -6.96
C THR A 62 10.79 10.76 -7.14
N GLY A 63 10.89 11.54 -8.22
CA GLY A 63 10.08 12.75 -8.40
C GLY A 63 8.56 12.55 -8.26
N GLY A 64 8.01 11.45 -8.78
CA GLY A 64 6.58 11.12 -8.65
C GLY A 64 6.19 10.71 -7.23
N CYS A 65 7.03 9.93 -6.54
CA CYS A 65 6.77 9.49 -5.17
C CYS A 65 6.95 10.63 -4.16
N THR A 66 7.94 11.50 -4.38
CA THR A 66 8.11 12.71 -3.57
C THR A 66 6.91 13.65 -3.69
N LYS A 67 6.39 13.87 -4.90
CA LYS A 67 5.17 14.67 -5.11
C LYS A 67 3.97 14.06 -4.38
N GLU A 68 3.79 12.74 -4.43
CA GLU A 68 2.72 12.05 -3.71
C GLU A 68 2.86 12.20 -2.19
N ALA A 69 4.04 11.90 -1.65
CA ALA A 69 4.31 12.00 -0.21
C ALA A 69 4.13 13.44 0.31
N CYS A 70 4.64 14.44 -0.42
CA CYS A 70 4.42 15.84 -0.08
C CYS A 70 2.93 16.24 -0.15
N SER A 71 2.18 15.72 -1.12
CA SER A 71 0.73 15.98 -1.21
C SER A 71 -0.02 15.35 -0.02
N PHE A 72 0.36 14.15 0.44
CA PHE A 72 -0.17 13.57 1.68
C PHE A 72 0.20 14.41 2.90
N ARG A 73 1.44 14.91 3.00
CA ARG A 73 1.89 15.81 4.07
C ARG A 73 1.05 17.09 4.09
N ASP A 74 0.92 17.75 2.96
CA ASP A 74 0.24 19.04 2.84
C ASP A 74 -1.27 18.92 3.16
N SER A 75 -1.84 17.73 2.96
CA SER A 75 -3.24 17.40 3.28
C SER A 75 -3.39 16.66 4.60
N TYR A 76 -2.33 16.48 5.40
CA TYR A 76 -2.34 15.56 6.56
C TYR A 76 -3.36 15.97 7.62
N GLU A 77 -3.57 17.27 7.83
CA GLU A 77 -4.58 17.79 8.74
C GLU A 77 -6.01 17.34 8.35
N GLU A 78 -6.31 17.27 7.05
CA GLU A 78 -7.60 16.80 6.56
C GLU A 78 -7.83 15.30 6.84
N PHE A 79 -6.78 14.49 6.76
CA PHE A 79 -6.83 13.07 7.14
C PHE A 79 -7.05 12.92 8.64
N THR A 80 -6.33 13.67 9.46
CA THR A 80 -6.44 13.61 10.93
C THR A 80 -7.79 14.13 11.43
N LYS A 81 -8.35 15.19 10.84
CA LYS A 81 -9.71 15.67 11.13
C LYS A 81 -10.78 14.60 10.87
N ARG A 82 -10.55 13.72 9.90
CA ARG A 82 -11.43 12.58 9.60
C ARG A 82 -11.09 11.34 10.45
N GLY A 83 -10.15 11.46 11.38
CA GLY A 83 -9.69 10.37 12.23
C GLY A 83 -8.93 9.28 11.49
N ALA A 84 -8.47 9.53 10.27
CA ALA A 84 -7.77 8.54 9.45
C ALA A 84 -6.26 8.55 9.68
N LYS A 85 -5.65 7.36 9.72
CA LYS A 85 -4.19 7.18 9.74
C LYS A 85 -3.68 6.94 8.32
N VAL A 86 -2.64 7.71 7.93
CA VAL A 86 -1.94 7.52 6.66
C VAL A 86 -0.72 6.63 6.86
N ILE A 87 -0.51 5.67 5.97
CA ILE A 87 0.59 4.70 6.00
C ILE A 87 1.13 4.53 4.59
N GLY A 88 2.40 4.87 4.37
CA GLY A 88 3.11 4.63 3.13
C GLY A 88 3.92 3.33 3.19
N ILE A 89 3.96 2.56 2.10
CA ILE A 89 4.69 1.28 2.02
C ILE A 89 5.50 1.23 0.73
N SER A 90 6.80 1.01 0.83
CA SER A 90 7.65 0.71 -0.32
C SER A 90 8.64 -0.40 -0.03
N GLY A 91 9.39 -0.82 -1.07
CA GLY A 91 10.44 -1.83 -0.94
C GLY A 91 11.78 -1.28 -0.43
N ASP A 92 11.85 0.01 -0.12
CA ASP A 92 13.04 0.64 0.44
C ASP A 92 13.29 0.17 1.88
N ASP A 93 14.48 0.41 2.40
CA ASP A 93 14.85 0.04 3.76
C ASP A 93 14.54 1.16 4.78
N VAL A 94 14.67 0.82 6.05
CA VAL A 94 14.42 1.73 7.18
C VAL A 94 15.23 3.02 7.10
N ALA A 95 16.52 2.92 6.72
CA ALA A 95 17.39 4.09 6.65
C ALA A 95 16.95 5.05 5.52
N SER A 96 16.55 4.51 4.37
CA SER A 96 15.97 5.28 3.26
C SER A 96 14.69 5.98 3.70
N HIS A 97 13.74 5.26 4.32
CA HIS A 97 12.49 5.83 4.82
C HIS A 97 12.72 6.92 5.86
N LYS A 98 13.70 6.74 6.76
CA LYS A 98 14.05 7.75 7.75
C LYS A 98 14.53 9.03 7.09
N SER A 99 15.49 8.91 6.17
CA SER A 99 16.01 10.05 5.42
C SER A 99 14.90 10.74 4.62
N PHE A 100 14.05 9.98 3.93
CA PHE A 100 12.94 10.51 3.14
C PHE A 100 11.91 11.24 4.01
N ALA A 101 11.53 10.65 5.16
CA ALA A 101 10.60 11.27 6.10
C ALA A 101 11.16 12.57 6.70
N GLU A 102 12.43 12.59 7.09
CA GLU A 102 13.10 13.78 7.64
C GLU A 102 13.25 14.88 6.57
N HIS A 103 13.78 14.54 5.39
CA HIS A 103 14.01 15.48 4.29
C HIS A 103 12.73 16.19 3.87
N HIS A 104 11.63 15.45 3.76
CA HIS A 104 10.35 16.00 3.32
C HIS A 104 9.39 16.33 4.46
N ARG A 105 9.80 16.17 5.73
CA ARG A 105 9.01 16.44 6.95
C ARG A 105 7.66 15.72 6.91
N LEU A 106 7.69 14.41 6.60
CA LEU A 106 6.48 13.60 6.49
C LEU A 106 5.94 13.27 7.90
N PRO A 107 4.70 13.65 8.25
CA PRO A 107 4.16 13.47 9.60
C PRO A 107 3.47 12.12 9.81
N PHE A 108 3.64 11.17 8.91
CA PHE A 108 2.96 9.87 8.91
C PHE A 108 3.97 8.70 8.83
N THR A 109 3.45 7.50 9.05
CA THR A 109 4.27 6.28 9.08
C THR A 109 4.66 5.81 7.68
N LEU A 110 5.94 5.53 7.47
CA LEU A 110 6.48 4.81 6.32
C LEU A 110 6.92 3.42 6.77
N LEU A 111 6.62 2.39 5.99
CA LEU A 111 6.89 0.99 6.32
C LEU A 111 7.80 0.33 5.27
N ALA A 112 8.89 -0.26 5.75
CA ALA A 112 9.91 -0.92 4.95
C ALA A 112 9.50 -2.35 4.57
N ASP A 113 8.94 -2.54 3.38
CA ASP A 113 8.56 -3.86 2.84
C ASP A 113 9.69 -4.47 2.00
N LYS A 114 10.86 -4.66 2.64
CA LYS A 114 12.03 -5.26 1.99
C LYS A 114 11.68 -6.66 1.43
N GLY A 115 11.83 -6.82 0.12
CA GLY A 115 11.42 -8.04 -0.58
C GLY A 115 9.96 -8.05 -1.04
N ASN A 116 9.22 -6.97 -0.83
CA ASN A 116 7.85 -6.75 -1.33
C ASN A 116 6.85 -7.84 -0.91
N LYS A 117 6.96 -8.35 0.33
CA LYS A 117 6.07 -9.40 0.87
C LYS A 117 4.65 -8.88 1.06
N VAL A 118 4.51 -7.71 1.69
CA VAL A 118 3.20 -7.09 1.94
C VAL A 118 2.61 -6.55 0.63
N ARG A 119 3.44 -5.98 -0.24
CA ARG A 119 3.03 -5.59 -1.59
C ARG A 119 2.43 -6.77 -2.37
N LYS A 120 3.05 -7.95 -2.30
CA LYS A 120 2.51 -9.18 -2.91
C LYS A 120 1.22 -9.62 -2.24
N LEU A 121 1.14 -9.53 -0.90
CA LEU A 121 -0.04 -9.89 -0.12
C LEU A 121 -1.27 -9.04 -0.51
N PHE A 122 -1.06 -7.76 -0.87
CA PHE A 122 -2.10 -6.87 -1.39
C PHE A 122 -2.34 -7.04 -2.90
N GLY A 123 -1.54 -7.85 -3.58
CA GLY A 123 -1.61 -8.04 -5.03
C GLY A 123 -1.34 -6.75 -5.82
N VAL A 124 -0.54 -5.83 -5.28
CA VAL A 124 -0.20 -4.57 -5.95
C VAL A 124 0.54 -4.87 -7.25
N PRO A 125 0.01 -4.43 -8.41
CA PRO A 125 0.57 -4.78 -9.71
C PRO A 125 1.98 -4.20 -9.91
N ARG A 126 2.69 -4.75 -10.90
CA ARG A 126 3.95 -4.20 -11.42
C ARG A 126 3.75 -3.91 -12.90
N THR A 127 4.33 -2.82 -13.36
CA THR A 127 4.40 -2.50 -14.79
C THR A 127 5.84 -2.66 -15.22
N PHE A 128 6.16 -3.72 -15.96
CA PHE A 128 7.51 -4.16 -16.25
C PHE A 128 8.32 -4.37 -14.95
N LEU A 129 9.38 -3.59 -14.73
CA LEU A 129 10.22 -3.64 -13.53
C LEU A 129 9.83 -2.61 -12.46
N ILE A 130 8.87 -1.72 -12.75
CA ILE A 130 8.46 -0.66 -11.83
C ILE A 130 7.36 -1.20 -10.92
N PRO A 131 7.54 -1.17 -9.59
CA PRO A 131 6.48 -1.46 -8.64
C PRO A 131 5.30 -0.50 -8.83
N GLY A 132 4.07 -1.01 -8.74
CA GLY A 132 2.87 -0.20 -8.92
C GLY A 132 2.66 0.81 -7.79
N ARG A 133 1.78 1.76 -8.05
CA ARG A 133 1.28 2.76 -7.11
C ARG A 133 -0.20 2.53 -6.91
N VAL A 134 -0.58 2.17 -5.67
CA VAL A 134 -1.97 1.87 -5.33
C VAL A 134 -2.27 2.42 -3.94
N THR A 135 -3.41 3.10 -3.80
CA THR A 135 -3.93 3.56 -2.51
C THR A 135 -5.20 2.80 -2.18
N TYR A 136 -5.25 2.30 -0.95
CA TYR A 136 -6.40 1.65 -0.34
C TYR A 136 -6.97 2.53 0.77
N VAL A 137 -8.28 2.75 0.77
CA VAL A 137 -9.00 3.35 1.90
C VAL A 137 -9.73 2.24 2.63
N VAL A 138 -9.56 2.19 3.94
CA VAL A 138 -10.03 1.11 4.81
C VAL A 138 -10.91 1.71 5.89
N ASP A 139 -12.06 1.10 6.17
CA ASP A 139 -12.97 1.51 7.23
C ASP A 139 -12.55 1.00 8.63
N LYS A 140 -13.34 1.37 9.64
CA LYS A 140 -13.13 0.91 11.03
C LYS A 140 -13.34 -0.59 11.22
N GLN A 141 -13.96 -1.29 10.27
CA GLN A 141 -14.16 -2.74 10.30
C GLN A 141 -12.97 -3.50 9.67
N GLY A 142 -12.00 -2.75 9.13
CA GLY A 142 -10.85 -3.31 8.43
C GLY A 142 -11.17 -3.77 7.00
N LEU A 143 -12.29 -3.30 6.44
CA LEU A 143 -12.69 -3.57 5.07
C LEU A 143 -12.18 -2.46 4.14
N ILE A 144 -11.69 -2.86 2.97
CA ILE A 144 -11.31 -1.94 1.91
C ILE A 144 -12.59 -1.33 1.32
N THR A 145 -12.74 -0.03 1.40
CA THR A 145 -13.91 0.72 0.88
C THR A 145 -13.61 1.39 -0.45
N TYR A 146 -12.34 1.60 -0.77
CA TYR A 146 -11.91 2.22 -2.01
C TYR A 146 -10.50 1.78 -2.40
N VAL A 147 -10.27 1.66 -3.72
CA VAL A 147 -8.94 1.36 -4.29
C VAL A 147 -8.69 2.32 -5.45
N PHE A 148 -7.53 2.97 -5.44
CA PHE A 148 -7.08 3.81 -6.54
C PHE A 148 -5.72 3.32 -7.05
N ASN A 149 -5.63 3.02 -8.34
CA ASN A 149 -4.42 2.51 -8.98
C ASN A 149 -4.04 3.46 -10.13
N ASN A 150 -2.96 4.20 -9.97
CA ASN A 150 -2.40 5.08 -11.00
C ASN A 150 -0.90 5.27 -10.78
N LEU A 151 -0.08 4.80 -11.71
CA LEU A 151 1.38 4.85 -11.54
C LEU A 151 1.95 6.28 -11.65
N THR A 152 1.33 7.14 -12.45
CA THR A 152 1.93 8.40 -12.91
C THR A 152 1.46 9.64 -12.14
N ASP A 153 0.24 9.63 -11.60
CA ASP A 153 -0.37 10.78 -10.93
C ASP A 153 -0.42 10.60 -9.40
N GLY A 154 0.71 10.83 -8.74
CA GLY A 154 0.84 10.71 -7.29
C GLY A 154 -0.13 11.61 -6.51
N PRO A 155 -0.23 12.93 -6.79
CA PRO A 155 -1.15 13.82 -6.09
C PRO A 155 -2.62 13.40 -6.16
N LYS A 156 -3.05 12.76 -7.26
CA LYS A 156 -4.42 12.27 -7.41
C LYS A 156 -4.78 11.17 -6.40
N HIS A 157 -3.81 10.40 -5.90
CA HIS A 157 -4.03 9.43 -4.83
C HIS A 157 -4.57 10.09 -3.55
N VAL A 158 -4.07 11.29 -3.24
CA VAL A 158 -4.48 12.07 -2.05
C VAL A 158 -5.92 12.54 -2.18
N THR A 159 -6.27 13.18 -3.31
CA THR A 159 -7.64 13.69 -3.52
C THR A 159 -8.66 12.55 -3.52
N GLN A 160 -8.34 11.43 -4.19
CA GLN A 160 -9.20 10.25 -4.23
C GLN A 160 -9.37 9.60 -2.85
N ALA A 161 -8.31 9.55 -2.04
CA ALA A 161 -8.40 9.04 -0.67
C ALA A 161 -9.28 9.92 0.22
N LEU A 162 -9.15 11.24 0.15
CA LEU A 162 -9.98 12.19 0.90
C LEU A 162 -11.46 12.10 0.50
N GLU A 163 -11.75 12.03 -0.79
CA GLU A 163 -13.12 11.83 -1.29
C GLU A 163 -13.72 10.50 -0.78
N ALA A 164 -12.95 9.43 -0.84
CA ALA A 164 -13.38 8.11 -0.37
C ALA A 164 -13.66 8.09 1.15
N LEU A 165 -12.79 8.71 1.95
CA LEU A 165 -13.00 8.87 3.40
C LEU A 165 -14.29 9.64 3.71
N GLY A 166 -14.64 10.65 2.91
CA GLY A 166 -15.89 11.40 3.09
C GLY A 166 -17.17 10.58 2.84
N ARG A 167 -17.06 9.42 2.20
CA ARG A 167 -18.18 8.49 1.92
C ARG A 167 -18.34 7.40 2.99
N ILE A 168 -17.35 7.22 3.88
CA ILE A 168 -17.44 6.26 4.99
C ILE A 168 -18.46 6.79 5.99
N LYS A 169 -19.55 6.04 6.21
CA LYS A 169 -20.51 6.34 7.26
C LYS A 169 -19.85 6.07 8.62
N HIS A 170 -19.88 7.04 9.50
CA HIS A 170 -19.38 6.98 10.88
C HIS A 170 -20.30 6.18 11.78
#